data_7ab1b3647040887421e073f6bf6afc46
#
_entry.id   7ab1b3647040887421e073f6bf6afc46
#
_cell.length_a   1.000
_cell.length_b   1.000
_cell.length_c   1.000
_cell.angle_alpha   90.00
_cell.angle_beta   90.00
_cell.angle_gamma   90.00
#
_symmetry.space_group_name_H-M   'P 1'
#
loop_
_entity.id
_entity.type
_entity.pdbx_description
1 polymer ?
#
loop_
_entity_poly.entity_id
_entity_poly.type
_entity_poly.pdbx_seq_one_letter_code
_entity_poly.pdbx_strand_id
1 'polypeptide(L)'
;MGNDLSAQLVGFVESVTAAMGLESKVTVEPIADGTRIVIAGAGSEVFLRRRAAALDAMQHLVNAAFRRQHPGRHIVVDCLDYRKGKDAELRETARLLVDRARETGEPQEIGPLNPYARRIVHLAVAELPGASSESIGDAFTKTVVITADAPAT
;
A
#
# COMPACT_ATOMS: atom_id res chain seq x y z
N MET A 1 24.46 6.69 -4.28
CA MET A 1 23.21 6.85 -5.05
C MET A 1 21.93 6.69 -4.23
N GLY A 2 21.87 5.75 -3.31
CA GLY A 2 20.68 5.59 -2.45
C GLY A 2 20.41 6.76 -1.49
N ASN A 3 21.44 7.46 -1.11
CA ASN A 3 21.35 8.54 -0.12
C ASN A 3 20.74 9.84 -0.69
N ASP A 4 20.87 10.06 -1.97
CA ASP A 4 20.34 11.25 -2.65
C ASP A 4 18.82 11.19 -2.83
N LEU A 5 18.30 10.05 -3.26
CA LEU A 5 16.86 9.88 -3.38
C LEU A 5 16.16 10.00 -2.03
N SER A 6 16.69 9.36 -1.00
CA SER A 6 16.12 9.46 0.34
C SER A 6 16.05 10.91 0.83
N ALA A 7 17.12 11.68 0.62
CA ALA A 7 17.15 13.09 0.98
C ALA A 7 16.13 13.92 0.18
N GLN A 8 15.97 13.63 -1.11
CA GLN A 8 14.98 14.29 -1.96
C GLN A 8 13.55 13.98 -1.54
N LEU A 9 13.25 12.73 -1.22
CA LEU A 9 11.93 12.30 -0.74
C LEU A 9 11.58 12.96 0.59
N VAL A 10 12.51 12.94 1.54
CA VAL A 10 12.33 13.61 2.85
C VAL A 10 12.09 15.10 2.65
N GLY A 11 12.93 15.77 1.87
CA GLY A 11 12.81 17.21 1.62
C GLY A 11 11.49 17.59 0.95
N PHE A 12 11.03 16.80 0.00
CA PHE A 12 9.75 17.01 -0.66
C PHE A 12 8.57 16.90 0.31
N VAL A 13 8.50 15.82 1.06
CA VAL A 13 7.42 15.59 2.02
C VAL A 13 7.44 16.63 3.15
N GLU A 14 8.62 16.96 3.67
CA GLU A 14 8.76 18.02 4.68
C GLU A 14 8.30 19.39 4.15
N SER A 15 8.59 19.70 2.90
CA SER A 15 8.11 20.94 2.27
C SER A 15 6.59 21.02 2.24
N VAL A 16 5.93 19.92 1.90
CA VAL A 16 4.46 19.86 1.85
C VAL A 16 3.88 19.95 3.24
N THR A 17 4.40 19.19 4.21
CA THR A 17 3.90 19.26 5.59
C THR A 17 4.14 20.61 6.24
N ALA A 18 5.26 21.24 5.96
CA ALA A 18 5.54 22.62 6.42
C ALA A 18 4.55 23.63 5.84
N ALA A 19 4.21 23.50 4.55
CA ALA A 19 3.20 24.32 3.90
C ALA A 19 1.80 24.12 4.49
N MET A 20 1.54 22.95 5.06
CA MET A 20 0.30 22.66 5.80
C MET A 20 0.33 23.21 7.24
N GLY A 21 1.43 23.81 7.68
CA GLY A 21 1.59 24.32 9.04
C GLY A 21 1.92 23.22 10.07
N LEU A 22 2.44 22.09 9.66
CA LEU A 22 2.76 20.97 10.54
C LEU A 22 4.25 20.91 10.86
N GLU A 23 4.56 20.59 12.12
CA GLU A 23 5.91 20.26 12.55
C GLU A 23 6.10 18.74 12.50
N SER A 24 6.22 18.21 11.30
CA SER A 24 6.37 16.77 11.09
C SER A 24 7.83 16.32 11.14
N LYS A 25 8.02 15.08 11.53
CA LYS A 25 9.28 14.37 11.38
C LYS A 25 9.12 13.34 10.28
N VAL A 26 9.93 13.45 9.25
CA VAL A 26 9.88 12.55 8.09
C VAL A 26 11.15 11.70 8.05
N THR A 27 10.98 10.39 8.01
CA THR A 27 12.06 9.42 7.90
C THR A 27 11.81 8.49 6.72
N VAL A 28 12.86 7.79 6.30
CA VAL A 28 12.80 6.86 5.18
C VAL A 28 13.39 5.53 5.63
N GLU A 29 12.72 4.45 5.28
CA GLU A 29 13.20 3.10 5.54
C GLU A 29 13.09 2.23 4.27
N PRO A 30 14.03 1.30 4.06
CA PRO A 30 13.95 0.38 2.92
C PRO A 30 12.83 -0.65 3.14
N ILE A 31 12.18 -1.03 2.05
CA ILE A 31 11.26 -2.17 2.00
C ILE A 31 11.71 -3.11 0.87
N ALA A 32 11.14 -4.31 0.81
CA ALA A 32 11.57 -5.37 -0.11
C ALA A 32 11.63 -4.91 -1.58
N ASP A 33 10.67 -4.11 -2.02
CA ASP A 33 10.55 -3.67 -3.41
C ASP A 33 10.63 -2.15 -3.59
N GLY A 34 11.17 -1.44 -2.60
CA GLY A 34 11.29 0.01 -2.71
C GLY A 34 11.63 0.72 -1.42
N THR A 35 10.95 1.81 -1.17
CA THR A 35 11.22 2.73 -0.07
C THR A 35 9.93 3.15 0.60
N ARG A 36 9.93 3.17 1.92
CA ARG A 36 8.84 3.68 2.74
C ARG A 36 9.22 5.03 3.34
N ILE A 37 8.37 6.03 3.15
CA ILE A 37 8.47 7.33 3.80
C ILE A 37 7.52 7.32 4.99
N VAL A 38 8.02 7.65 6.17
CA VAL A 38 7.23 7.66 7.41
C VAL A 38 7.08 9.08 7.90
N ILE A 39 5.83 9.53 8.04
CA ILE A 39 5.48 10.85 8.59
C ILE A 39 5.07 10.64 10.04
N ALA A 40 5.71 11.37 10.93
CA ALA A 40 5.41 11.37 12.36
C ALA A 40 5.49 12.80 12.92
N GLY A 41 5.31 12.95 14.21
CA GLY A 41 5.39 14.24 14.89
C GLY A 41 4.03 14.85 15.22
N ALA A 42 4.06 16.00 15.85
CA ALA A 42 2.85 16.70 16.29
C ALA A 42 1.96 17.08 15.10
N GLY A 43 0.67 16.78 15.20
CA GLY A 43 -0.32 17.11 14.18
C GLY A 43 -0.39 16.13 13.00
N SER A 44 0.46 15.11 12.97
CA SER A 44 0.49 14.13 11.86
C SER A 44 -0.80 13.31 11.76
N GLU A 45 -1.62 13.22 12.81
CA GLU A 45 -2.92 12.56 12.80
C GLU A 45 -3.87 13.09 11.71
N VAL A 46 -3.64 14.30 11.22
CA VAL A 46 -4.45 14.87 10.13
C VAL A 46 -4.41 13.99 8.88
N PHE A 47 -3.30 13.29 8.66
CA PHE A 47 -3.17 12.37 7.53
C PHE A 47 -4.06 11.14 7.64
N LEU A 48 -4.53 10.81 8.83
CA LEU A 48 -5.35 9.62 9.08
C LEU A 48 -6.84 9.92 9.10
N ARG A 49 -7.23 11.19 9.10
CA ARG A 49 -8.65 11.59 9.08
C ARG A 49 -9.29 11.24 7.75
N ARG A 50 -10.62 11.05 7.77
CA ARG A 50 -11.43 10.76 6.57
C ARG A 50 -10.85 9.59 5.77
N ARG A 51 -10.62 8.46 6.45
CA ARG A 51 -10.06 7.24 5.85
C ARG A 51 -8.69 7.48 5.20
N ALA A 52 -7.86 8.27 5.85
CA ALA A 52 -6.52 8.61 5.39
C ALA A 52 -6.50 9.35 4.04
N ALA A 53 -7.47 10.21 3.78
CA ALA A 53 -7.56 10.95 2.52
C ALA A 53 -6.33 11.81 2.24
N ALA A 54 -5.80 12.50 3.25
CA ALA A 54 -4.59 13.31 3.10
C ALA A 54 -3.35 12.45 2.86
N LEU A 55 -3.28 11.27 3.47
CA LEU A 55 -2.19 10.32 3.23
C LEU A 55 -2.22 9.81 1.79
N ASP A 56 -3.40 9.48 1.27
CA ASP A 56 -3.57 9.06 -0.14
C ASP A 56 -3.19 10.20 -1.09
N ALA A 57 -3.54 11.44 -0.78
CA ALA A 57 -3.15 12.61 -1.57
C ALA A 57 -1.63 12.80 -1.56
N MET A 58 -0.97 12.67 -0.42
CA MET A 58 0.49 12.73 -0.33
C MET A 58 1.14 11.62 -1.14
N GLN A 59 0.62 10.40 -1.08
CA GLN A 59 1.09 9.28 -1.90
C GLN A 59 1.02 9.62 -3.39
N HIS A 60 -0.07 10.23 -3.81
CA HIS A 60 -0.24 10.64 -5.20
C HIS A 60 0.78 11.72 -5.62
N LEU A 61 1.00 12.72 -4.77
CA LEU A 61 1.99 13.78 -5.01
C LEU A 61 3.41 13.21 -5.13
N VAL A 62 3.79 12.32 -4.24
CA VAL A 62 5.11 11.68 -4.26
C VAL A 62 5.29 10.85 -5.52
N ASN A 63 4.29 10.07 -5.90
CA ASN A 63 4.34 9.28 -7.13
C ASN A 63 4.48 10.18 -8.35
N ALA A 64 3.71 11.25 -8.44
CA ALA A 64 3.78 12.20 -9.56
C ALA A 64 5.15 12.87 -9.67
N ALA A 65 5.75 13.24 -8.53
CA ALA A 65 7.03 13.93 -8.48
C ALA A 65 8.23 13.03 -8.81
N PHE A 66 8.18 11.75 -8.42
CA PHE A 66 9.36 10.87 -8.44
C PHE A 66 9.25 9.67 -9.37
N ARG A 67 8.11 9.42 -9.98
CA ARG A 67 7.85 8.25 -10.83
C ARG A 67 8.86 8.09 -11.99
N ARG A 68 9.23 9.19 -12.63
CA ARG A 68 10.14 9.16 -13.78
C ARG A 68 11.58 8.85 -13.39
N GLN A 69 11.99 9.23 -12.17
CA GLN A 69 13.35 9.06 -11.69
C GLN A 69 13.63 7.64 -11.20
N HIS A 70 12.58 6.92 -10.79
CA HIS A 70 12.70 5.60 -10.17
C HIS A 70 11.68 4.61 -10.74
N PRO A 71 11.77 4.31 -12.04
CA PRO A 71 10.86 3.32 -12.64
C PRO A 71 11.08 1.95 -12.01
N GLY A 72 9.99 1.24 -11.72
CA GLY A 72 10.03 -0.11 -11.17
C GLY A 72 10.26 -0.21 -9.67
N ARG A 73 10.46 0.90 -8.96
CA ARG A 73 10.55 0.92 -7.51
C ARG A 73 9.31 1.54 -6.89
N HIS A 74 8.80 0.91 -5.85
CA HIS A 74 7.67 1.44 -5.11
C HIS A 74 8.12 2.44 -4.05
N ILE A 75 7.39 3.55 -3.95
CA ILE A 75 7.55 4.53 -2.88
C ILE A 75 6.22 4.55 -2.13
N VAL A 76 6.26 4.18 -0.86
CA VAL A 76 5.07 4.11 0.00
C VAL A 76 5.17 5.24 1.02
N VAL A 77 4.14 6.06 1.11
CA VAL A 77 4.04 7.09 2.16
C VAL A 77 3.13 6.57 3.26
N ASP A 78 3.64 6.49 4.48
CA ASP A 78 2.90 6.04 5.64
C ASP A 78 2.95 7.07 6.77
N CYS A 79 2.02 6.99 7.68
CA CYS A 79 1.92 7.85 8.84
C CYS A 79 1.45 7.03 10.03
N LEU A 80 2.21 7.10 11.14
CA LEU A 80 1.89 6.42 12.39
C LEU A 80 1.57 4.93 12.21
N ASP A 81 2.30 4.25 11.32
CA ASP A 81 2.12 2.83 10.99
C ASP A 81 0.71 2.45 10.49
N TYR A 82 -0.04 3.41 9.97
CA TYR A 82 -1.40 3.18 9.48
C TYR A 82 -1.45 2.17 8.35
N ARG A 83 -0.64 2.36 7.30
CA ARG A 83 -0.59 1.42 6.17
C ARG A 83 0.00 0.08 6.58
N LYS A 84 1.02 0.10 7.44
CA LYS A 84 1.63 -1.14 7.96
C LYS A 84 0.61 -2.01 8.69
N GLY A 85 -0.25 -1.40 9.51
CA GLY A 85 -1.35 -2.10 10.18
C GLY A 85 -2.41 -2.60 9.21
N LYS A 86 -2.82 -1.76 8.25
CA LYS A 86 -3.77 -2.14 7.19
C LYS A 86 -3.22 -3.23 6.29
N ASP A 87 -1.94 -3.19 5.97
CA ASP A 87 -1.28 -4.22 5.17
C ASP A 87 -1.36 -5.59 5.86
N ALA A 88 -1.10 -5.64 7.16
CA ALA A 88 -1.22 -6.87 7.94
C ALA A 88 -2.66 -7.43 7.93
N GLU A 89 -3.65 -6.57 8.11
CA GLU A 89 -5.07 -6.95 8.04
C GLU A 89 -5.44 -7.49 6.65
N LEU A 90 -5.00 -6.81 5.59
CA LEU A 90 -5.27 -7.23 4.21
C LEU A 90 -4.60 -8.56 3.87
N ARG A 91 -3.37 -8.77 4.31
CA ARG A 91 -2.65 -10.03 4.11
C ARG A 91 -3.36 -11.19 4.80
N GLU A 92 -3.80 -10.98 6.03
CA GLU A 92 -4.55 -12.00 6.76
C GLU A 92 -5.89 -12.30 6.10
N THR A 93 -6.63 -11.27 5.71
CA THR A 93 -7.90 -11.44 4.97
C THR A 93 -7.69 -12.21 3.67
N ALA A 94 -6.63 -11.89 2.92
CA ALA A 94 -6.31 -12.60 1.68
C ALA A 94 -6.04 -14.09 1.92
N ARG A 95 -5.30 -14.43 2.98
CA ARG A 95 -5.04 -15.82 3.37
C ARG A 95 -6.32 -16.58 3.69
N LEU A 96 -7.18 -15.96 4.49
CA LEU A 96 -8.49 -16.56 4.85
C LEU A 96 -9.35 -16.79 3.61
N LEU A 97 -9.34 -15.86 2.65
CA LEU A 97 -10.10 -16.01 1.41
C LEU A 97 -9.51 -17.08 0.50
N VAL A 98 -8.19 -17.25 0.46
CA VAL A 98 -7.56 -18.37 -0.25
C VAL A 98 -7.98 -19.70 0.35
N ASP A 99 -7.94 -19.82 1.67
CA ASP A 99 -8.38 -21.05 2.37
C ASP A 99 -9.85 -21.36 2.06
N ARG A 100 -10.70 -20.35 2.09
CA ARG A 100 -12.11 -20.50 1.76
C ARG A 100 -12.34 -20.92 0.31
N ALA A 101 -11.58 -20.34 -0.63
CA ALA A 101 -11.64 -20.74 -2.03
C ALA A 101 -11.23 -22.21 -2.22
N ARG A 102 -10.23 -22.67 -1.49
CA ARG A 102 -9.81 -24.09 -1.49
C ARG A 102 -10.88 -25.00 -0.95
N GLU A 103 -11.52 -24.63 0.16
CA GLU A 103 -12.56 -25.44 0.80
C GLU A 103 -13.83 -25.54 -0.04
N THR A 104 -14.26 -24.43 -0.65
CA THR A 104 -15.53 -24.35 -1.39
C THR A 104 -15.39 -24.68 -2.87
N GLY A 105 -14.19 -24.54 -3.44
CA GLY A 105 -13.97 -24.62 -4.88
C GLY A 105 -14.50 -23.42 -5.65
N GLU A 106 -14.93 -22.38 -4.96
CA GLU A 106 -15.51 -21.18 -5.58
C GLU A 106 -14.61 -19.95 -5.39
N PRO A 107 -14.57 -19.04 -6.40
CA PRO A 107 -13.84 -17.78 -6.26
C PRO A 107 -14.36 -16.94 -5.08
N GLN A 108 -13.46 -16.24 -4.43
CA GLN A 108 -13.77 -15.30 -3.35
C GLN A 108 -13.49 -13.88 -3.82
N GLU A 109 -14.22 -12.91 -3.29
CA GLU A 109 -14.06 -11.51 -3.67
C GLU A 109 -13.71 -10.64 -2.47
N ILE A 110 -12.86 -9.66 -2.70
CA ILE A 110 -12.54 -8.61 -1.72
C ILE A 110 -12.52 -7.25 -2.43
N GLY A 111 -13.19 -6.29 -1.85
CA GLY A 111 -13.24 -4.94 -2.42
C GLY A 111 -14.58 -4.24 -2.21
N PRO A 112 -14.72 -3.03 -2.80
CA PRO A 112 -13.74 -2.37 -3.70
C PRO A 112 -12.49 -1.88 -2.96
N LEU A 113 -11.34 -2.00 -3.62
CA LEU A 113 -10.04 -1.61 -3.07
C LEU A 113 -9.34 -0.60 -3.98
N ASN A 114 -8.60 0.34 -3.39
CA ASN A 114 -7.73 1.24 -4.14
C ASN A 114 -6.50 0.47 -4.70
N PRO A 115 -5.73 1.06 -5.63
CA PRO A 115 -4.59 0.36 -6.24
C PRO A 115 -3.56 -0.16 -5.24
N TYR A 116 -3.29 0.60 -4.17
CA TYR A 116 -2.33 0.20 -3.14
C TYR A 116 -2.81 -1.07 -2.41
N ALA A 117 -4.04 -1.07 -1.92
CA ALA A 117 -4.61 -2.22 -1.21
C ALA A 117 -4.69 -3.47 -2.10
N ARG A 118 -5.06 -3.30 -3.37
CA ARG A 118 -5.08 -4.41 -4.34
C ARG A 118 -3.70 -5.02 -4.52
N ARG A 119 -2.66 -4.20 -4.60
CA ARG A 119 -1.28 -4.70 -4.69
C ARG A 119 -0.93 -5.58 -3.50
N ILE A 120 -1.28 -5.16 -2.28
CA ILE A 120 -1.01 -5.94 -1.07
C ILE A 120 -1.72 -7.30 -1.13
N VAL A 121 -2.98 -7.33 -1.56
CA VAL A 121 -3.73 -8.58 -1.73
C VAL A 121 -3.07 -9.49 -2.77
N HIS A 122 -2.72 -8.94 -3.96
CA HIS A 122 -2.06 -9.72 -5.00
C HIS A 122 -0.73 -10.32 -4.53
N LEU A 123 0.08 -9.56 -3.80
CA LEU A 123 1.35 -10.06 -3.25
C LEU A 123 1.12 -11.18 -2.23
N ALA A 124 0.15 -11.02 -1.34
CA ALA A 124 -0.17 -12.04 -0.34
C ALA A 124 -0.66 -13.33 -0.98
N VAL A 125 -1.51 -13.24 -2.00
CA VAL A 125 -2.03 -14.41 -2.74
C VAL A 125 -0.90 -15.10 -3.50
N ALA A 126 0.00 -14.33 -4.13
CA ALA A 126 1.12 -14.87 -4.91
C ALA A 126 2.10 -15.70 -4.05
N GLU A 127 2.16 -15.47 -2.75
CA GLU A 127 2.98 -16.25 -1.81
C GLU A 127 2.39 -17.62 -1.51
N LEU A 128 1.13 -17.86 -1.84
CA LEU A 128 0.41 -19.09 -1.49
C LEU A 128 0.33 -20.03 -2.71
N PRO A 129 0.81 -21.30 -2.59
CA PRO A 129 0.81 -22.23 -3.70
C PRO A 129 -0.60 -22.51 -4.22
N GLY A 130 -0.76 -22.56 -5.55
CA GLY A 130 -2.03 -22.88 -6.19
C GLY A 130 -3.10 -21.81 -6.09
N ALA A 131 -2.76 -20.60 -5.60
CA ALA A 131 -3.67 -19.48 -5.51
C ALA A 131 -3.34 -18.42 -6.56
N SER A 132 -4.38 -17.76 -7.07
CA SER A 132 -4.25 -16.65 -8.01
C SER A 132 -5.27 -15.56 -7.72
N SER A 133 -4.98 -14.36 -8.18
CA SER A 133 -5.86 -13.22 -7.97
C SER A 133 -5.89 -12.31 -9.20
N GLU A 134 -7.04 -11.69 -9.44
CA GLU A 134 -7.27 -10.80 -10.56
C GLU A 134 -8.11 -9.60 -10.10
N SER A 135 -7.73 -8.41 -10.54
CA SER A 135 -8.55 -7.20 -10.31
C SER A 135 -9.57 -7.05 -11.43
N ILE A 136 -10.83 -6.86 -11.06
CA ILE A 136 -11.92 -6.66 -12.01
C ILE A 136 -12.56 -5.29 -11.82
N GLY A 137 -12.98 -4.68 -12.93
CA GLY A 137 -13.58 -3.35 -12.94
C GLY A 137 -12.76 -2.35 -13.74
N ASP A 138 -13.32 -1.17 -13.95
CA ASP A 138 -12.73 -0.09 -14.77
C ASP A 138 -12.61 1.24 -14.00
N ALA A 139 -12.99 1.27 -12.74
CA ALA A 139 -12.88 2.44 -11.88
C ALA A 139 -11.54 2.45 -11.11
N PHE A 140 -11.27 3.54 -10.41
CA PHE A 140 -10.11 3.67 -9.54
C PHE A 140 -10.08 2.59 -8.45
N THR A 141 -11.24 2.35 -7.81
CA THR A 141 -11.39 1.20 -6.90
C THR A 141 -11.93 0.02 -7.69
N LYS A 142 -11.37 -1.15 -7.43
CA LYS A 142 -11.72 -2.41 -8.11
C LYS A 142 -11.86 -3.54 -7.11
N THR A 143 -12.59 -4.54 -7.50
CA THR A 143 -12.71 -5.79 -6.74
C THR A 143 -11.58 -6.75 -7.14
N VAL A 144 -11.01 -7.42 -6.17
CA VAL A 144 -10.04 -8.51 -6.40
C VAL A 144 -10.77 -9.84 -6.25
N VAL A 145 -10.67 -10.67 -7.28
CA VAL A 145 -11.19 -12.04 -7.28
C VAL A 145 -10.04 -12.98 -6.98
N ILE A 146 -10.21 -13.83 -5.98
CA ILE A 146 -9.23 -14.81 -5.53
C ILE A 146 -9.73 -16.20 -5.87
N THR A 147 -8.91 -16.97 -6.58
CA THR A 147 -9.16 -18.37 -6.89
C THR A 147 -8.04 -19.22 -6.30
N ALA A 148 -8.35 -20.44 -5.94
CA ALA A 148 -7.36 -21.38 -5.45
C ALA A 148 -7.73 -22.79 -5.82
N ASP A 149 -6.71 -23.59 -6.17
CA ASP A 149 -6.89 -25.02 -6.41
C ASP A 149 -7.20 -25.73 -5.08
N ALA A 150 -7.99 -26.80 -5.18
CA ALA A 150 -8.23 -27.65 -4.02
C ALA A 150 -6.91 -28.19 -3.49
N PRO A 151 -6.81 -28.40 -2.14
CA PRO A 151 -5.59 -28.97 -1.60
C PRO A 151 -5.32 -30.36 -2.22
N ALA A 152 -4.05 -30.60 -2.57
CA ALA A 152 -3.64 -31.89 -3.07
C ALA A 152 -3.95 -32.99 -2.03
N THR A 153 -4.74 -33.97 -2.39
CA THR A 153 -5.06 -35.13 -1.57
C THR A 153 -3.90 -36.13 -1.56
#